data_7a5be7762201278849df9d26a11317ab
#
_entry.id   7a5be7762201278849df9d26a11317ab
#
_cell.length_a   1.000
_cell.length_b   1.000
_cell.length_c   1.000
_cell.angle_alpha   90.00
_cell.angle_beta   90.00
_cell.angle_gamma   90.00
#
_symmetry.space_group_name_H-M   'P 1'
#
loop_
_entity.id
_entity.type
_entity.pdbx_description
1 polymer ?
#
loop_
_entity_poly.entity_id
_entity_poly.type
_entity_poly.pdbx_seq_one_letter_code
_entity_poly.pdbx_strand_id
1 'polypeptide(L)'
;MTTTNQPDVPVLHEQIEIAAPPAQVWALVADVTRMADWSPQVTSTRLAAPDAEPGVGTRFTNRNAHGELTWTTHAEITRYDAERALAFRVDENYVTWSFELEPTADGGTRLHERRDAPEGISNLSRELTDAFMGGQEAFTASQLAGMRTTLEGIRSEAETPMP
;
A
#
# COMPACT_ATOMS: atom_id res chain seq x y z
N MET A 1 -17.05 12.84 28.20
CA MET A 1 -16.05 12.48 27.21
C MET A 1 -16.71 12.29 25.87
N THR A 2 -16.54 13.22 25.04
CA THR A 2 -17.02 13.12 23.68
C THR A 2 -16.09 12.19 22.92
N THR A 3 -16.51 10.96 22.78
CA THR A 3 -16.00 10.14 21.71
C THR A 3 -16.31 10.86 20.41
N THR A 4 -15.30 11.39 19.77
CA THR A 4 -15.45 11.82 18.40
C THR A 4 -15.96 10.61 17.63
N ASN A 5 -17.24 10.65 17.30
CA ASN A 5 -17.83 9.70 16.38
C ASN A 5 -17.26 9.96 14.98
N GLN A 6 -16.02 9.56 14.79
CA GLN A 6 -15.56 9.33 13.45
C GLN A 6 -16.20 8.02 13.01
N PRO A 7 -16.92 7.97 11.89
CA PRO A 7 -17.39 6.70 11.38
C PRO A 7 -16.19 5.78 11.24
N ASP A 8 -16.35 4.57 11.72
CA ASP A 8 -15.31 3.55 11.62
C ASP A 8 -14.86 3.43 10.17
N VAL A 9 -13.58 3.71 9.94
CA VAL A 9 -13.00 3.53 8.61
C VAL A 9 -12.79 2.04 8.43
N PRO A 10 -13.45 1.40 7.45
CA PRO A 10 -13.32 -0.04 7.29
C PRO A 10 -11.90 -0.42 6.92
N VAL A 11 -11.43 -1.54 7.45
CA VAL A 11 -10.20 -2.16 6.98
C VAL A 11 -10.48 -2.73 5.59
N LEU A 12 -9.67 -2.33 4.61
CA LEU A 12 -9.76 -2.89 3.27
C LEU A 12 -8.75 -4.02 3.15
N HIS A 13 -9.16 -5.14 2.59
CA HIS A 13 -8.32 -6.32 2.45
C HIS A 13 -8.57 -6.99 1.12
N GLU A 14 -7.48 -7.22 0.39
CA GLU A 14 -7.48 -8.01 -0.83
C GLU A 14 -6.33 -9.02 -0.75
N GLN A 15 -6.44 -10.11 -1.50
CA GLN A 15 -5.40 -11.14 -1.53
C GLN A 15 -5.33 -11.78 -2.89
N ILE A 16 -4.16 -12.34 -3.20
CA ILE A 16 -3.93 -13.06 -4.45
C ILE A 16 -2.94 -14.21 -4.21
N GLU A 17 -3.09 -15.28 -4.96
CA GLU A 17 -2.12 -16.37 -4.94
C GLU A 17 -1.12 -16.19 -6.06
N ILE A 18 0.16 -16.33 -5.75
CA ILE A 18 1.28 -16.11 -6.66
C ILE A 18 2.09 -17.40 -6.75
N ALA A 19 2.33 -17.87 -7.97
CA ALA A 19 3.14 -19.06 -8.23
C ALA A 19 4.64 -18.72 -8.21
N ALA A 20 5.09 -18.16 -7.08
CA ALA A 20 6.48 -17.81 -6.83
C ALA A 20 6.74 -17.87 -5.32
N PRO A 21 7.95 -18.24 -4.90
CA PRO A 21 8.25 -18.36 -3.47
C PRO A 21 8.25 -17.02 -2.75
N PRO A 22 8.02 -17.01 -1.42
CA PRO A 22 8.00 -15.78 -0.65
C PRO A 22 9.23 -14.90 -0.81
N ALA A 23 10.42 -15.46 -0.96
CA ALA A 23 11.63 -14.67 -1.18
C ALA A 23 11.55 -13.81 -2.44
N GLN A 24 11.00 -14.35 -3.51
CA GLN A 24 10.86 -13.64 -4.78
C GLN A 24 9.80 -12.56 -4.71
N VAL A 25 8.67 -12.85 -4.09
CA VAL A 25 7.58 -11.87 -3.88
C VAL A 25 8.07 -10.75 -2.95
N TRP A 26 8.78 -11.11 -1.89
CA TRP A 26 9.33 -10.14 -0.95
C TRP A 26 10.26 -9.13 -1.62
N ALA A 27 11.11 -9.58 -2.53
CA ALA A 27 12.04 -8.70 -3.24
C ALA A 27 11.30 -7.58 -4.00
N LEU A 28 10.08 -7.84 -4.45
CA LEU A 28 9.26 -6.85 -5.14
C LEU A 28 8.53 -5.94 -4.15
N VAL A 29 7.90 -6.53 -3.14
CA VAL A 29 7.10 -5.81 -2.15
C VAL A 29 7.97 -4.89 -1.29
N ALA A 30 9.14 -5.35 -0.89
CA ALA A 30 10.05 -4.60 -0.01
C ALA A 30 10.70 -3.41 -0.69
N ASP A 31 10.75 -3.39 -2.02
CA ASP A 31 11.27 -2.25 -2.77
C ASP A 31 10.14 -1.25 -3.03
N VAL A 32 9.97 -0.32 -2.09
CA VAL A 32 8.90 0.69 -2.19
C VAL A 32 9.07 1.62 -3.39
N THR A 33 10.26 1.72 -3.96
CA THR A 33 10.50 2.54 -5.15
C THR A 33 9.82 1.98 -6.40
N ARG A 34 9.41 0.73 -6.37
CA ARG A 34 8.69 0.09 -7.47
C ARG A 34 7.16 0.22 -7.34
N MET A 35 6.69 0.92 -6.32
CA MET A 35 5.25 1.05 -6.07
C MET A 35 4.49 1.62 -7.28
N ALA A 36 5.11 2.52 -8.04
CA ALA A 36 4.51 3.09 -9.24
C ALA A 36 4.35 2.07 -10.38
N ASP A 37 5.09 0.97 -10.34
CA ASP A 37 5.00 -0.06 -11.38
C ASP A 37 3.67 -0.82 -11.34
N TRP A 38 3.05 -0.92 -10.18
CA TRP A 38 1.80 -1.66 -10.03
C TRP A 38 0.66 -0.89 -9.38
N SER A 39 0.92 0.14 -8.59
CA SER A 39 -0.16 0.93 -8.00
C SER A 39 -0.69 1.95 -9.01
N PRO A 40 -1.99 1.95 -9.32
CA PRO A 40 -2.54 2.90 -10.30
C PRO A 40 -2.56 4.34 -9.80
N GLN A 41 -2.41 4.57 -8.51
CA GLN A 41 -2.48 5.89 -7.91
C GLN A 41 -1.11 6.52 -7.69
N VAL A 42 -0.07 5.73 -7.45
CA VAL A 42 1.29 6.22 -7.21
C VAL A 42 1.99 6.43 -8.55
N THR A 43 2.49 7.64 -8.79
CA THR A 43 3.20 7.97 -10.02
C THR A 43 4.72 7.91 -9.86
N SER A 44 5.23 8.16 -8.65
CA SER A 44 6.65 8.00 -8.34
C SER A 44 6.88 7.88 -6.84
N THR A 45 7.97 7.21 -6.45
CA THR A 45 8.38 7.06 -5.06
C THR A 45 9.85 7.43 -4.94
N ARG A 46 10.18 8.23 -3.92
CA ARG A 46 11.55 8.64 -3.62
C ARG A 46 11.88 8.31 -2.17
N LEU A 47 13.00 7.61 -1.96
CA LEU A 47 13.54 7.35 -0.62
C LEU A 47 14.18 8.62 -0.05
N ALA A 48 13.96 8.89 1.23
CA ALA A 48 14.58 10.02 1.91
C ALA A 48 16.09 9.81 2.05
N ALA A 49 16.54 8.57 2.24
CA ALA A 49 17.95 8.21 2.36
C ALA A 49 18.22 7.01 1.44
N PRO A 50 18.46 7.24 0.13
CA PRO A 50 18.60 6.14 -0.84
C PRO A 50 19.75 5.17 -0.56
N ASP A 51 20.80 5.64 0.12
CA ASP A 51 21.99 4.83 0.41
C ASP A 51 21.88 4.06 1.73
N ALA A 52 20.82 4.30 2.51
CA ALA A 52 20.63 3.61 3.77
C ALA A 52 19.99 2.24 3.54
N GLU A 53 20.30 1.28 4.42
CA GLU A 53 19.64 -0.03 4.40
C GLU A 53 18.15 0.13 4.69
N PRO A 54 17.27 -0.45 3.86
CA PRO A 54 15.84 -0.37 4.12
C PRO A 54 15.45 -1.18 5.36
N GLY A 55 14.48 -0.67 6.10
CA GLY A 55 13.98 -1.32 7.30
C GLY A 55 12.97 -0.44 8.01
N VAL A 56 12.64 -0.79 9.24
CA VAL A 56 11.79 0.05 10.08
C VAL A 56 12.44 1.41 10.26
N GLY A 57 11.66 2.48 10.05
CA GLY A 57 12.15 3.85 10.09
C GLY A 57 12.54 4.43 8.73
N THR A 58 12.61 3.61 7.70
CA THR A 58 12.84 4.10 6.33
C THR A 58 11.70 5.02 5.94
N ARG A 59 12.04 6.22 5.46
CA ARG A 59 11.06 7.22 5.02
C ARG A 59 11.10 7.37 3.52
N PHE A 60 9.93 7.59 2.93
CA PHE A 60 9.80 7.80 1.50
C PHE A 60 8.66 8.76 1.19
N THR A 61 8.73 9.36 0.00
CA THR A 61 7.73 10.30 -0.49
C THR A 61 7.12 9.74 -1.76
N ASN A 62 5.80 9.71 -1.81
CA ASN A 62 5.04 9.31 -2.99
C ASN A 62 4.40 10.53 -3.64
N ARG A 63 4.48 10.59 -4.96
CA ARG A 63 3.61 11.43 -5.76
C ARG A 63 2.43 10.58 -6.21
N ASN A 64 1.23 11.11 -6.06
CA ASN A 64 0.00 10.39 -6.34
C ASN A 64 -0.87 11.17 -7.31
N ALA A 65 -1.73 10.45 -8.02
CA ALA A 65 -2.72 11.06 -8.90
C ALA A 65 -4.03 10.26 -8.86
N HIS A 66 -5.14 10.97 -8.96
CA HIS A 66 -6.47 10.39 -9.09
C HIS A 66 -7.27 11.34 -9.98
N GLY A 67 -7.50 10.95 -11.24
CA GLY A 67 -8.06 11.88 -12.22
C GLY A 67 -7.13 13.06 -12.43
N GLU A 68 -7.65 14.27 -12.28
CA GLU A 68 -6.85 15.50 -12.40
C GLU A 68 -6.21 15.93 -11.07
N LEU A 69 -6.58 15.28 -9.97
CA LEU A 69 -6.02 15.60 -8.66
C LEU A 69 -4.65 14.93 -8.51
N THR A 70 -3.66 15.72 -8.12
CA THR A 70 -2.32 15.23 -7.77
C THR A 70 -1.96 15.71 -6.37
N TRP A 71 -1.27 14.85 -5.62
CA TRP A 71 -0.81 15.21 -4.27
C TRP A 71 0.42 14.40 -3.89
N THR A 72 1.09 14.85 -2.84
CA THR A 72 2.29 14.21 -2.32
C THR A 72 2.02 13.68 -0.92
N THR A 73 2.47 12.47 -0.63
CA THR A 73 2.39 11.88 0.70
C THR A 73 3.76 11.46 1.18
N HIS A 74 3.92 11.49 2.51
CA HIS A 74 5.14 11.07 3.20
C HIS A 74 4.82 9.85 4.05
N ALA A 75 5.67 8.85 4.00
CA ALA A 75 5.42 7.61 4.71
C ALA A 75 6.67 7.10 5.41
N GLU A 76 6.46 6.28 6.42
CA GLU A 76 7.52 5.63 7.17
C GLU A 76 7.23 4.15 7.29
N ILE A 77 8.22 3.31 7.02
CA ILE A 77 8.08 1.87 7.22
C ILE A 77 8.03 1.59 8.71
N THR A 78 6.94 0.94 9.14
CA THR A 78 6.68 0.62 10.55
C THR A 78 6.86 -0.85 10.86
N ARG A 79 6.86 -1.71 9.83
CA ARG A 79 7.13 -3.14 9.96
C ARG A 79 7.94 -3.61 8.77
N TYR A 80 8.98 -4.40 9.03
CA TYR A 80 9.86 -4.91 7.98
C TYR A 80 10.35 -6.29 8.42
N ASP A 81 9.52 -7.30 8.16
CA ASP A 81 9.83 -8.70 8.49
C ASP A 81 10.09 -9.43 7.17
N ALA A 82 11.36 -9.71 6.88
CA ALA A 82 11.77 -10.29 5.59
C ALA A 82 10.94 -11.53 5.25
N GLU A 83 10.40 -11.56 4.04
CA GLU A 83 9.58 -12.62 3.47
C GLU A 83 8.24 -12.85 4.19
N ARG A 84 7.87 -11.97 5.13
CA ARG A 84 6.62 -12.12 5.91
C ARG A 84 5.72 -10.90 5.86
N ALA A 85 6.25 -9.71 6.15
CA ALA A 85 5.39 -8.54 6.22
C ALA A 85 6.13 -7.24 6.05
N LEU A 86 5.49 -6.32 5.34
CA LEU A 86 5.90 -4.92 5.21
C LEU A 86 4.69 -4.06 5.58
N ALA A 87 4.90 -3.04 6.39
CA ALA A 87 3.88 -2.05 6.66
C ALA A 87 4.50 -0.65 6.65
N PHE A 88 3.72 0.33 6.19
CA PHE A 88 4.10 1.72 6.27
C PHE A 88 2.91 2.59 6.63
N ARG A 89 3.18 3.67 7.36
CA ARG A 89 2.17 4.63 7.77
C ARG A 89 2.34 5.92 6.98
N VAL A 90 1.24 6.43 6.46
CA VAL A 90 1.21 7.70 5.71
C VAL A 90 0.94 8.84 6.69
N ASP A 91 1.78 9.87 6.68
CA ASP A 91 1.69 10.98 7.64
C ASP A 91 0.43 11.83 7.44
N GLU A 92 0.05 12.08 6.19
CA GLU A 92 -1.00 13.03 5.84
C GLU A 92 -2.40 12.54 6.16
N ASN A 93 -2.64 11.24 6.13
CA ASN A 93 -3.98 10.67 6.31
C ASN A 93 -4.07 9.64 7.43
N TYR A 94 -2.97 9.34 8.11
CA TYR A 94 -2.87 8.36 9.22
C TYR A 94 -3.15 6.90 8.81
N VAL A 95 -3.19 6.64 7.53
CA VAL A 95 -3.46 5.29 7.01
C VAL A 95 -2.21 4.43 7.09
N THR A 96 -2.37 3.19 7.52
CA THR A 96 -1.34 2.17 7.46
C THR A 96 -1.66 1.19 6.33
N TRP A 97 -0.72 1.04 5.42
CA TRP A 97 -0.77 0.03 4.37
C TRP A 97 0.14 -1.12 4.76
N SER A 98 -0.31 -2.34 4.52
CA SER A 98 0.52 -3.51 4.83
C SER A 98 0.39 -4.59 3.76
N PHE A 99 1.49 -5.32 3.58
CA PHE A 99 1.55 -6.54 2.78
C PHE A 99 1.99 -7.67 3.70
N GLU A 100 1.27 -8.79 3.64
CA GLU A 100 1.65 -10.00 4.37
C GLU A 100 1.81 -11.14 3.38
N LEU A 101 2.88 -11.91 3.55
CA LEU A 101 3.22 -13.03 2.68
C LEU A 101 3.03 -14.33 3.45
N GLU A 102 2.16 -15.20 2.91
CA GLU A 102 1.87 -16.50 3.51
C GLU A 102 2.32 -17.58 2.52
N PRO A 103 3.26 -18.45 2.92
CA PRO A 103 3.67 -19.53 2.01
C PRO A 103 2.51 -20.51 1.79
N THR A 104 2.35 -20.97 0.56
CA THR A 104 1.35 -21.97 0.22
C THR A 104 1.97 -23.37 0.15
N ALA A 105 1.12 -24.40 0.21
CA ALA A 105 1.57 -25.79 0.26
C ALA A 105 2.35 -26.22 -1.01
N ASP A 106 2.13 -25.53 -2.14
CA ASP A 106 2.76 -25.84 -3.42
C ASP A 106 4.04 -25.02 -3.68
N GLY A 107 4.55 -24.31 -2.65
CA GLY A 107 5.76 -23.51 -2.77
C GLY A 107 5.53 -22.09 -3.29
N GLY A 108 4.28 -21.69 -3.44
CA GLY A 108 3.93 -20.32 -3.83
C GLY A 108 3.74 -19.40 -2.64
N THR A 109 3.09 -18.28 -2.90
CA THR A 109 2.82 -17.24 -1.89
C THR A 109 1.38 -16.76 -2.00
N ARG A 110 0.69 -16.66 -0.87
CA ARG A 110 -0.54 -15.87 -0.79
C ARG A 110 -0.16 -14.49 -0.29
N LEU A 111 -0.36 -13.49 -1.13
CA LEU A 111 -0.04 -12.11 -0.82
C LEU A 111 -1.30 -11.38 -0.40
N HIS A 112 -1.27 -10.83 0.80
CA HIS A 112 -2.36 -10.02 1.36
C HIS A 112 -1.97 -8.56 1.32
N GLU A 113 -2.91 -7.71 0.95
CA GLU A 113 -2.75 -6.26 1.07
C GLU A 113 -3.88 -5.71 1.93
N ARG A 114 -3.55 -4.88 2.92
CA ARG A 114 -4.52 -4.24 3.81
C ARG A 114 -4.30 -2.75 3.87
N ARG A 115 -5.41 -2.03 3.96
CA ARG A 115 -5.42 -0.61 4.32
C ARG A 115 -6.16 -0.47 5.63
N ASP A 116 -5.49 0.02 6.65
CA ASP A 116 -6.05 0.21 7.98
C ASP A 116 -5.88 1.65 8.42
N ALA A 117 -6.89 2.20 9.07
CA ALA A 117 -6.84 3.56 9.60
C ALA A 117 -7.25 3.53 11.08
N PRO A 118 -6.41 2.94 11.96
CA PRO A 118 -6.77 2.75 13.37
C PRO A 118 -6.99 4.07 14.11
N GLU A 119 -6.43 5.19 13.60
CA GLU A 119 -6.60 6.52 14.16
C GLU A 119 -7.69 7.34 13.43
N GLY A 120 -8.40 6.71 12.47
CA GLY A 120 -9.30 7.41 11.57
C GLY A 120 -8.55 8.09 10.43
N ILE A 121 -9.28 8.76 9.54
CA ILE A 121 -8.71 9.54 8.44
C ILE A 121 -8.62 11.00 8.88
N SER A 122 -7.56 11.71 8.48
CA SER A 122 -7.44 13.13 8.79
C SER A 122 -8.59 13.93 8.17
N ASN A 123 -8.96 15.06 8.80
CA ASN A 123 -10.01 15.94 8.27
C ASN A 123 -9.68 16.45 6.87
N LEU A 124 -8.43 16.78 6.62
CA LEU A 124 -7.98 17.22 5.29
C LEU A 124 -8.23 16.13 4.25
N SER A 125 -7.89 14.90 4.56
CA SER A 125 -8.10 13.77 3.63
C SER A 125 -9.58 13.53 3.36
N ARG A 126 -10.45 13.67 4.37
CA ARG A 126 -11.91 13.58 4.19
C ARG A 126 -12.43 14.65 3.27
N GLU A 127 -12.01 15.89 3.50
CA GLU A 127 -12.44 17.03 2.68
C GLU A 127 -12.01 16.87 1.24
N LEU A 128 -10.77 16.44 0.99
CA LEU A 128 -10.27 16.19 -0.36
C LEU A 128 -11.02 15.05 -1.05
N THR A 129 -11.30 13.97 -0.33
CA THR A 129 -12.05 12.83 -0.85
C THR A 129 -13.47 13.23 -1.23
N ASP A 130 -14.15 13.97 -0.36
CA ASP A 130 -15.53 14.41 -0.61
C ASP A 130 -15.59 15.44 -1.74
N ALA A 131 -14.61 16.32 -1.84
CA ALA A 131 -14.59 17.38 -2.83
C ALA A 131 -14.16 16.91 -4.24
N PHE A 132 -13.21 15.96 -4.31
CA PHE A 132 -12.51 15.65 -5.58
C PHE A 132 -12.55 14.19 -5.99
N MET A 133 -12.94 13.27 -5.09
CA MET A 133 -12.87 11.83 -5.35
C MET A 133 -14.22 11.12 -5.33
N GLY A 134 -15.32 11.89 -5.42
CA GLY A 134 -16.67 11.35 -5.49
C GLY A 134 -17.24 10.87 -4.16
N GLY A 135 -16.63 11.24 -3.02
CA GLY A 135 -17.06 10.86 -1.69
C GLY A 135 -16.38 9.58 -1.17
N GLN A 136 -16.63 9.27 0.10
CA GLN A 136 -15.95 8.17 0.79
C GLN A 136 -16.28 6.80 0.18
N GLU A 137 -17.52 6.56 -0.20
CA GLU A 137 -17.95 5.28 -0.75
C GLU A 137 -17.32 5.01 -2.11
N ALA A 138 -17.34 5.99 -3.01
CA ALA A 138 -16.74 5.88 -4.33
C ALA A 138 -15.22 5.73 -4.22
N PHE A 139 -14.60 6.46 -3.30
CA PHE A 139 -13.16 6.37 -3.07
C PHE A 139 -12.76 4.99 -2.52
N THR A 140 -13.56 4.43 -1.60
CA THR A 140 -13.31 3.09 -1.06
C THR A 140 -13.36 2.04 -2.17
N ALA A 141 -14.36 2.11 -3.06
CA ALA A 141 -14.45 1.20 -4.20
C ALA A 141 -13.24 1.33 -5.13
N SER A 142 -12.79 2.57 -5.37
CA SER A 142 -11.60 2.85 -6.16
C SER A 142 -10.33 2.28 -5.51
N GLN A 143 -10.22 2.39 -4.19
CA GLN A 143 -9.09 1.83 -3.45
C GLN A 143 -9.05 0.31 -3.55
N LEU A 144 -10.17 -0.37 -3.40
CA LEU A 144 -10.24 -1.83 -3.55
C LEU A 144 -9.83 -2.27 -4.95
N ALA A 145 -10.32 -1.57 -5.98
CA ALA A 145 -9.93 -1.85 -7.36
C ALA A 145 -8.43 -1.63 -7.58
N GLY A 146 -7.88 -0.56 -7.00
CA GLY A 146 -6.45 -0.26 -7.06
C GLY A 146 -5.60 -1.31 -6.36
N MET A 147 -6.08 -1.83 -5.23
CA MET A 147 -5.40 -2.91 -4.51
C MET A 147 -5.32 -4.18 -5.36
N ARG A 148 -6.41 -4.54 -6.04
CA ARG A 148 -6.41 -5.69 -6.96
C ARG A 148 -5.42 -5.49 -8.10
N THR A 149 -5.39 -4.31 -8.69
CA THR A 149 -4.44 -3.97 -9.76
C THR A 149 -3.00 -4.09 -9.26
N THR A 150 -2.73 -3.61 -8.06
CA THR A 150 -1.41 -3.72 -7.42
C THR A 150 -1.00 -5.17 -7.24
N LEU A 151 -1.88 -6.00 -6.69
CA LEU A 151 -1.60 -7.42 -6.46
C LEU A 151 -1.39 -8.17 -7.78
N GLU A 152 -2.18 -7.88 -8.80
CA GLU A 152 -2.03 -8.49 -10.12
C GLU A 152 -0.71 -8.08 -10.77
N GLY A 153 -0.29 -6.83 -10.60
CA GLY A 153 0.98 -6.35 -11.11
C GLY A 153 2.17 -7.06 -10.45
N ILE A 154 2.12 -7.21 -9.13
CA ILE A 154 3.15 -7.93 -8.38
C ILE A 154 3.18 -9.39 -8.80
N ARG A 155 2.02 -10.04 -8.92
CA ARG A 155 1.94 -11.42 -9.39
C ARG A 155 2.54 -11.59 -10.78
N SER A 156 2.17 -10.74 -11.69
CA SER A 156 2.66 -10.79 -13.08
C SER A 156 4.19 -10.70 -13.13
N GLU A 157 4.77 -9.79 -12.36
CA GLU A 157 6.22 -9.62 -12.28
C GLU A 157 6.89 -10.84 -11.62
N ALA A 158 6.31 -11.32 -10.51
CA ALA A 158 6.88 -12.44 -9.76
C ALA A 158 6.84 -13.75 -10.54
N GLU A 159 5.81 -13.95 -11.36
CA GLU A 159 5.63 -15.16 -12.16
C GLU A 159 6.34 -15.11 -13.51
N THR A 160 6.89 -13.94 -13.87
CA THR A 160 7.62 -13.81 -15.12
C THR A 160 8.97 -14.53 -15.00
N PRO A 161 9.28 -15.50 -15.90
CA PRO A 161 10.56 -16.20 -15.84
C PRO A 161 11.71 -15.21 -16.03
N MET A 162 12.75 -15.38 -15.23
CA MET A 162 14.00 -14.64 -15.44
C MET A 162 14.62 -15.08 -16.77
N PRO A 163 15.08 -14.14 -17.62
CA PRO A 163 15.76 -14.51 -18.87
C PRO A 163 17.09 -15.18 -18.60
#